data_381bb260e41b2dcae3bd432eb40f2874
#
_entry.id   381bb260e41b2dcae3bd432eb40f2874
#
_cell.length_a   1.000
_cell.length_b   1.000
_cell.length_c   1.000
_cell.angle_alpha   90.00
_cell.angle_beta   90.00
_cell.angle_gamma   90.00
#
_symmetry.space_group_name_H-M   'P 1'
#
loop_
_entity.id
_entity.type
_entity.pdbx_description
1 polymer ?
#
loop_
_entity_poly.entity_id
_entity_poly.type
_entity_poly.pdbx_seq_one_letter_code
_entity_poly.pdbx_strand_id
1 'polypeptide(L)'
;MEITYERKHNESYMVLEGELDTASYEYKMIRDNEIHSLLDMTCFEIDGTKKISYKISRKENLSDYIESNDVTLDLLHRFVVNLQMALDEASRYLIDEEHFILDKETIFMEKAKDNCKVSLCYMPVNNGSVQQQFKGIME
;
A
#
# COMPACT_ATOMS: atom_id res chain seq x y z
N MET A 1 11.62 8.64 -4.16
CA MET A 1 11.47 7.50 -3.24
C MET A 1 12.09 6.28 -3.88
N GLU A 2 13.00 5.64 -3.16
CA GLU A 2 13.69 4.46 -3.67
C GLU A 2 12.98 3.20 -3.20
N ILE A 3 12.62 2.34 -4.14
CA ILE A 3 11.93 1.09 -3.86
C ILE A 3 12.86 -0.06 -4.18
N THR A 4 13.04 -0.96 -3.21
CA THR A 4 13.84 -2.17 -3.37
C THR A 4 12.94 -3.39 -3.21
N TYR A 5 13.18 -4.42 -3.99
CA TYR A 5 12.40 -5.66 -3.92
C TYR A 5 13.30 -6.79 -3.43
N GLU A 6 12.79 -7.60 -2.51
CA GLU A 6 13.50 -8.75 -1.96
C GLU A 6 12.61 -9.99 -2.00
N ARG A 7 13.24 -11.16 -2.09
CA ARG A 7 12.54 -12.43 -2.01
C ARG A 7 13.22 -13.31 -0.97
N LYS A 8 12.44 -13.76 0.03
CA LYS A 8 12.93 -14.60 1.12
C LYS A 8 11.89 -15.67 1.44
N HIS A 9 12.33 -16.91 1.61
CA HIS A 9 11.45 -18.03 2.02
C HIS A 9 10.19 -18.15 1.15
N ASN A 10 10.34 -17.99 -0.17
CA ASN A 10 9.25 -18.02 -1.15
C ASN A 10 8.24 -16.86 -1.00
N GLU A 11 8.57 -15.84 -0.22
CA GLU A 11 7.75 -14.64 -0.09
C GLU A 11 8.44 -13.44 -0.71
N SER A 12 7.64 -12.54 -1.26
CA SER A 12 8.15 -11.32 -1.90
C SER A 12 7.87 -10.11 -1.03
N TYR A 13 8.83 -9.19 -0.99
CA TYR A 13 8.75 -7.98 -0.18
C TYR A 13 9.13 -6.74 -0.97
N MET A 14 8.44 -5.65 -0.68
CA MET A 14 8.80 -4.31 -1.13
C MET A 14 9.42 -3.58 0.06
N VAL A 15 10.61 -3.01 -0.13
CA VAL A 15 11.34 -2.35 0.95
C VAL A 15 11.48 -0.86 0.65
N LEU A 16 11.05 -0.03 1.58
CA LEU A 16 11.16 1.42 1.51
C LEU A 16 11.96 1.93 2.70
N GLU A 17 12.70 3.02 2.49
CA GLU A 17 13.34 3.72 3.59
C GLU A 17 12.30 4.51 4.35
N GLY A 18 12.25 4.32 5.67
CA GLY A 18 11.27 5.02 6.50
C GLY A 18 11.31 4.51 7.93
N GLU A 19 10.61 5.21 8.81
CA GLU A 19 10.56 4.89 10.22
C GLU A 19 9.12 4.73 10.68
N LEU A 20 8.87 3.65 11.44
CA LEU A 20 7.59 3.43 12.12
C LEU A 20 7.75 3.82 13.58
N ASP A 21 6.84 4.66 14.08
CA ASP A 21 6.75 4.93 15.50
C ASP A 21 5.98 3.80 16.17
N THR A 22 6.70 2.85 16.76
CA THR A 22 6.11 1.66 17.37
C THR A 22 5.30 1.99 18.63
N ALA A 23 5.40 3.20 19.15
CA ALA A 23 4.57 3.68 20.26
C ALA A 23 3.30 4.37 19.79
N SER A 24 3.13 4.62 18.48
CA SER A 24 1.99 5.34 17.98
C SER A 24 0.71 4.49 18.05
N TYR A 25 -0.43 5.16 18.17
CA TYR A 25 -1.72 4.52 18.14
C TYR A 25 -1.96 3.75 16.84
N GLU A 26 -1.62 4.37 15.71
CA GLU A 26 -1.83 3.76 14.39
C GLU A 26 -1.04 2.47 14.22
N TYR A 27 0.23 2.47 14.63
CA TYR A 27 1.05 1.26 14.55
C TYR A 27 0.46 0.12 15.39
N LYS A 28 0.01 0.43 16.61
CA LYS A 28 -0.60 -0.56 17.48
C LYS A 28 -1.89 -1.11 16.89
N MET A 29 -2.69 -0.28 16.27
CA MET A 29 -3.92 -0.72 15.61
C MET A 29 -3.64 -1.66 14.45
N ILE A 30 -2.64 -1.34 13.63
CA ILE A 30 -2.25 -2.19 12.49
C ILE A 30 -1.67 -3.51 12.98
N ARG A 31 -0.85 -3.48 14.01
CA ARG A 31 -0.23 -4.68 14.57
C ARG A 31 -1.26 -5.63 15.21
N ASP A 32 -2.22 -5.07 15.94
CA ASP A 32 -3.13 -5.86 16.77
C ASP A 32 -4.41 -6.28 16.03
N ASN A 33 -4.63 -5.80 14.82
CA ASN A 33 -5.81 -6.10 14.03
C ASN A 33 -5.41 -6.59 12.64
N GLU A 34 -6.24 -7.45 12.05
CA GLU A 34 -6.07 -7.87 10.68
C GLU A 34 -6.84 -6.90 9.78
N ILE A 35 -6.13 -5.95 9.19
CA ILE A 35 -6.72 -4.97 8.29
C ILE A 35 -6.38 -5.40 6.86
N HIS A 36 -7.34 -6.01 6.18
CA HIS A 36 -7.13 -6.63 4.87
C HIS A 36 -6.72 -5.65 3.77
N SER A 37 -7.07 -4.38 3.92
CA SER A 37 -6.74 -3.33 2.94
C SER A 37 -5.30 -2.84 3.05
N LEU A 38 -4.54 -3.30 4.03
CA LEU A 38 -3.17 -2.87 4.25
C LEU A 38 -2.19 -4.01 4.00
N LEU A 39 -1.03 -3.68 3.44
CA LEU A 39 0.07 -4.63 3.31
C LEU A 39 0.65 -4.92 4.70
N ASP A 40 0.98 -6.19 4.96
CA ASP A 40 1.70 -6.57 6.18
C ASP A 40 3.08 -5.92 6.16
N MET A 41 3.48 -5.31 7.27
CA MET A 41 4.74 -4.58 7.32
C MET A 41 5.59 -4.98 8.52
N THR A 42 6.91 -4.85 8.34
CA THR A 42 7.90 -5.08 9.38
C THR A 42 8.96 -4.00 9.26
N CYS A 43 9.38 -3.42 10.38
CA CYS A 43 10.45 -2.43 10.37
C CYS A 43 11.77 -3.06 10.77
N PHE A 44 12.86 -2.56 10.19
CA PHE A 44 14.20 -3.01 10.52
C PHE A 44 15.22 -1.90 10.23
N GLU A 45 16.45 -2.11 10.66
CA GLU A 45 17.53 -1.13 10.46
C GLU A 45 18.76 -1.82 9.90
N ILE A 46 19.34 -1.22 8.85
CA ILE A 46 20.59 -1.69 8.24
C ILE A 46 21.53 -0.49 8.13
N ASP A 47 22.73 -0.62 8.70
CA ASP A 47 23.78 0.41 8.64
C ASP A 47 23.29 1.81 9.07
N GLY A 48 22.47 1.85 10.13
CA GLY A 48 21.93 3.10 10.65
C GLY A 48 20.74 3.65 9.89
N THR A 49 20.33 2.99 8.81
CA THR A 49 19.16 3.41 8.02
C THR A 49 17.96 2.57 8.39
N LYS A 50 16.86 3.24 8.76
CA LYS A 50 15.60 2.58 9.10
C LYS A 50 14.81 2.30 7.83
N LYS A 51 14.32 1.08 7.72
CA LYS A 51 13.56 0.60 6.57
C LYS A 51 12.30 -0.13 6.99
N ILE A 52 11.31 -0.11 6.10
CA ILE A 52 10.06 -0.82 6.28
C ILE A 52 9.91 -1.81 5.14
N SER A 53 9.65 -3.08 5.49
CA SER A 53 9.41 -4.16 4.53
C SER A 53 7.92 -4.47 4.48
N TYR A 54 7.35 -4.46 3.28
CA TYR A 54 5.94 -4.77 3.06
C TYR A 54 5.82 -6.08 2.28
N LYS A 55 5.02 -7.00 2.80
CA LYS A 55 4.82 -8.29 2.14
C LYS A 55 3.89 -8.12 0.95
N ILE A 56 4.37 -8.48 -0.24
CA ILE A 56 3.64 -8.30 -1.51
C ILE A 56 3.44 -9.63 -2.25
N SER A 57 3.58 -10.75 -1.57
CA SER A 57 3.44 -12.07 -2.18
C SER A 57 2.08 -12.24 -2.85
N ARG A 58 2.07 -12.75 -4.09
CA ARG A 58 0.86 -12.96 -4.90
C ARG A 58 0.11 -11.68 -5.23
N LYS A 59 0.79 -10.55 -5.18
CA LYS A 59 0.23 -9.25 -5.52
C LYS A 59 1.06 -8.61 -6.62
N GLU A 60 0.44 -7.72 -7.38
CA GLU A 60 1.15 -6.89 -8.35
C GLU A 60 0.80 -5.44 -8.10
N ASN A 61 1.74 -4.52 -8.39
CA ASN A 61 1.46 -3.12 -8.21
C ASN A 61 0.52 -2.61 -9.32
N LEU A 62 -0.03 -1.42 -9.11
CA LEU A 62 -0.99 -0.85 -10.05
C LEU A 62 -0.37 -0.63 -11.43
N SER A 63 0.91 -0.23 -11.49
CA SER A 63 1.60 -0.02 -12.77
C SER A 63 1.63 -1.30 -13.60
N ASP A 64 2.03 -2.42 -12.99
CA ASP A 64 2.07 -3.71 -13.68
C ASP A 64 0.67 -4.20 -14.05
N TYR A 65 -0.31 -3.95 -13.20
CA TYR A 65 -1.69 -4.32 -13.47
C TYR A 65 -2.24 -3.59 -14.69
N ILE A 66 -1.95 -2.31 -14.82
CA ILE A 66 -2.36 -1.50 -15.97
C ILE A 66 -1.71 -2.01 -17.25
N GLU A 67 -0.43 -2.38 -17.20
CA GLU A 67 0.29 -2.91 -18.37
C GLU A 67 -0.23 -4.26 -18.82
N SER A 68 -0.70 -5.08 -17.88
CA SER A 68 -1.16 -6.45 -18.17
C SER A 68 -2.63 -6.53 -18.56
N ASN A 69 -3.40 -5.47 -18.40
CA ASN A 69 -4.84 -5.46 -18.63
C ASN A 69 -5.24 -4.23 -19.44
N ASP A 70 -6.28 -4.38 -20.24
CA ASP A 70 -6.85 -3.24 -20.96
C ASP A 70 -7.55 -2.32 -19.95
N VAL A 71 -7.20 -1.05 -19.96
CA VAL A 71 -7.82 -0.06 -19.08
C VAL A 71 -9.12 0.40 -19.70
N THR A 72 -10.23 -0.05 -19.15
CA THR A 72 -11.57 0.35 -19.56
C THR A 72 -12.18 1.26 -18.51
N LEU A 73 -13.26 1.93 -18.85
CA LEU A 73 -13.99 2.77 -17.91
C LEU A 73 -14.53 1.96 -16.74
N ASP A 74 -14.98 0.73 -17.02
CA ASP A 74 -15.47 -0.19 -16.00
C ASP A 74 -14.36 -0.60 -15.03
N LEU A 75 -13.18 -0.92 -15.56
CA LEU A 75 -12.01 -1.28 -14.72
C LEU A 75 -11.60 -0.11 -13.82
N LEU A 76 -11.55 1.09 -14.40
CA LEU A 76 -11.22 2.30 -13.67
C LEU A 76 -12.24 2.57 -12.56
N HIS A 77 -13.51 2.41 -12.85
CA HIS A 77 -14.58 2.59 -11.86
C HIS A 77 -14.45 1.59 -10.72
N ARG A 78 -14.20 0.32 -11.01
CA ARG A 78 -14.01 -0.71 -9.99
C ARG A 78 -12.78 -0.42 -9.14
N PHE A 79 -11.70 0.05 -9.75
CA PHE A 79 -10.49 0.44 -9.00
C PHE A 79 -10.79 1.57 -8.02
N VAL A 80 -11.46 2.63 -8.47
CA VAL A 80 -11.79 3.78 -7.61
C VAL A 80 -12.68 3.37 -6.45
N VAL A 81 -13.69 2.54 -6.69
CA VAL A 81 -14.59 2.04 -5.65
C VAL A 81 -13.80 1.23 -4.61
N ASN A 82 -12.93 0.33 -5.07
CA ASN A 82 -12.13 -0.50 -4.15
C ASN A 82 -11.09 0.31 -3.38
N LEU A 83 -10.51 1.33 -3.99
CA LEU A 83 -9.62 2.25 -3.29
C LEU A 83 -10.37 2.97 -2.17
N GLN A 84 -11.56 3.47 -2.46
CA GLN A 84 -12.39 4.13 -1.45
C GLN A 84 -12.76 3.18 -0.32
N MET A 85 -13.11 1.93 -0.64
CA MET A 85 -13.41 0.92 0.37
C MET A 85 -12.20 0.62 1.27
N ALA A 86 -11.00 0.59 0.68
CA ALA A 86 -9.78 0.36 1.46
C ALA A 86 -9.51 1.52 2.42
N LEU A 87 -9.69 2.75 1.96
CA LEU A 87 -9.54 3.94 2.80
C LEU A 87 -10.59 3.99 3.90
N ASP A 88 -11.83 3.61 3.60
CA ASP A 88 -12.91 3.56 4.59
C ASP A 88 -12.64 2.51 5.66
N GLU A 89 -12.10 1.35 5.29
CA GLU A 89 -11.71 0.31 6.26
C GLU A 89 -10.64 0.83 7.21
N ALA A 90 -9.61 1.48 6.67
CA ALA A 90 -8.54 2.06 7.50
C ALA A 90 -9.10 3.13 8.44
N SER A 91 -10.04 3.93 7.97
CA SER A 91 -10.68 4.99 8.75
C SER A 91 -11.45 4.43 9.95
N ARG A 92 -12.00 3.22 9.85
CA ARG A 92 -12.67 2.55 10.98
C ARG A 92 -11.73 2.25 12.12
N TYR A 93 -10.43 2.14 11.83
CA TYR A 93 -9.39 1.95 12.84
C TYR A 93 -8.72 3.26 13.20
N LEU A 94 -9.28 4.41 12.78
CA LEU A 94 -8.79 5.75 13.05
C LEU A 94 -7.37 5.99 12.53
N ILE A 95 -7.05 5.41 11.38
CA ILE A 95 -5.77 5.63 10.70
C ILE A 95 -5.94 6.76 9.70
N ASP A 96 -5.05 7.76 9.77
CA ASP A 96 -5.09 8.94 8.92
C ASP A 96 -4.84 8.57 7.45
N GLU A 97 -5.73 8.97 6.56
CA GLU A 97 -5.61 8.66 5.13
C GLU A 97 -4.38 9.31 4.48
N GLU A 98 -3.84 10.38 5.05
CA GLU A 98 -2.62 11.02 4.56
C GLU A 98 -1.36 10.24 4.90
N HIS A 99 -1.46 9.23 5.75
CA HIS A 99 -0.35 8.34 6.09
C HIS A 99 -0.23 7.14 5.14
N PHE A 100 -0.95 7.13 4.04
CA PHE A 100 -0.77 6.13 2.98
C PHE A 100 -0.08 6.75 1.77
N ILE A 101 0.86 6.01 1.18
CA ILE A 101 1.46 6.42 -0.09
C ILE A 101 0.59 5.90 -1.22
N LEU A 102 -0.02 6.81 -1.97
CA LEU A 102 -0.87 6.45 -3.11
C LEU A 102 -0.12 6.73 -4.40
N ASP A 103 0.52 5.70 -4.93
CA ASP A 103 1.33 5.77 -6.12
C ASP A 103 1.16 4.47 -6.91
N LYS A 104 1.38 4.51 -8.22
CA LYS A 104 1.25 3.33 -9.09
C LYS A 104 2.15 2.18 -8.65
N GLU A 105 3.28 2.48 -8.01
CA GLU A 105 4.23 1.47 -7.59
C GLU A 105 3.98 0.96 -6.16
N THR A 106 3.15 1.64 -5.39
CA THR A 106 2.91 1.30 -3.98
C THR A 106 1.50 0.79 -3.69
N ILE A 107 0.57 0.95 -4.60
CA ILE A 107 -0.77 0.35 -4.50
C ILE A 107 -0.69 -1.04 -5.12
N PHE A 108 -1.07 -2.06 -4.36
CA PHE A 108 -1.00 -3.45 -4.80
C PHE A 108 -2.38 -4.06 -4.95
N MET A 109 -2.48 -4.99 -5.90
CA MET A 109 -3.72 -5.69 -6.24
C MET A 109 -3.44 -7.19 -6.26
N GLU A 110 -4.42 -8.01 -5.91
CA GLU A 110 -4.27 -9.46 -5.94
C GLU A 110 -4.16 -9.97 -7.38
N LYS A 111 -3.13 -10.79 -7.65
CA LYS A 111 -2.98 -11.43 -8.95
C LYS A 111 -4.10 -12.43 -9.19
N ALA A 112 -4.48 -12.58 -10.45
CA ALA A 112 -5.42 -13.59 -10.92
C ALA A 112 -6.83 -13.47 -10.35
N LYS A 113 -7.21 -12.30 -9.81
CA LYS A 113 -8.57 -12.03 -9.38
C LYS A 113 -9.13 -10.81 -10.09
N ASP A 114 -10.40 -10.90 -10.48
CA ASP A 114 -11.06 -9.84 -11.25
C ASP A 114 -11.74 -8.78 -10.37
N ASN A 115 -11.56 -8.85 -9.06
CA ASN A 115 -12.28 -7.97 -8.13
C ASN A 115 -11.57 -6.66 -7.81
N CYS A 116 -10.39 -6.40 -8.38
CA CYS A 116 -9.61 -5.18 -8.15
C CYS A 116 -9.40 -4.85 -6.67
N LYS A 117 -9.23 -5.87 -5.83
CA LYS A 117 -9.03 -5.67 -4.40
C LYS A 117 -7.70 -4.97 -4.15
N VAL A 118 -7.75 -3.83 -3.46
CA VAL A 118 -6.63 -2.93 -3.26
C VAL A 118 -5.97 -3.16 -1.89
N SER A 119 -4.65 -3.20 -1.86
CA SER A 119 -3.85 -3.21 -0.63
C SER A 119 -2.96 -1.98 -0.61
N LEU A 120 -2.97 -1.26 0.50
CA LEU A 120 -2.30 0.03 0.65
C LEU A 120 -1.01 -0.08 1.45
N CYS A 121 -0.10 0.83 1.17
CA CYS A 121 1.19 0.95 1.84
C CYS A 121 1.11 2.04 2.91
N TYR A 122 1.18 1.64 4.19
CA TYR A 122 1.17 2.59 5.30
C TYR A 122 2.58 3.17 5.51
N MET A 123 2.68 4.49 5.47
CA MET A 123 3.93 5.21 5.74
C MET A 123 3.56 6.44 6.58
N PRO A 124 3.94 6.48 7.88
CA PRO A 124 3.45 7.49 8.82
C PRO A 124 4.16 8.83 8.69
N VAL A 125 4.12 9.38 7.49
CA VAL A 125 4.54 10.75 7.21
C VAL A 125 3.43 11.40 6.41
N ASN A 126 3.41 12.73 6.35
CA ASN A 126 2.41 13.40 5.54
C ASN A 126 2.76 13.25 4.07
N ASN A 127 1.99 12.41 3.35
CA ASN A 127 2.19 12.13 1.93
C ASN A 127 1.33 13.02 1.03
N GLY A 128 0.61 13.97 1.61
CA GLY A 128 -0.34 14.82 0.89
C GLY A 128 -1.75 14.26 0.95
N SER A 129 -2.72 15.05 0.52
CA SER A 129 -4.12 14.62 0.52
C SER A 129 -4.35 13.48 -0.46
N VAL A 130 -5.41 12.69 -0.23
CA VAL A 130 -5.82 11.63 -1.15
C VAL A 130 -6.05 12.18 -2.55
N GLN A 131 -6.69 13.34 -2.66
CA GLN A 131 -6.96 13.97 -3.94
C GLN A 131 -5.69 14.34 -4.69
N GLN A 132 -4.70 14.88 -4.01
CA GLN A 132 -3.41 15.23 -4.61
C GLN A 132 -2.66 14.00 -5.10
N GLN A 133 -2.60 12.96 -4.30
CA GLN A 133 -1.93 11.72 -4.66
C GLN A 133 -2.67 11.01 -5.81
N PHE A 134 -3.99 10.97 -5.76
CA PHE A 134 -4.80 10.36 -6.80
C PHE A 134 -4.61 11.07 -8.15
N LYS A 135 -4.53 12.38 -8.13
CA LYS A 135 -4.26 13.16 -9.35
C LYS A 135 -2.93 12.74 -9.98
N GLY A 136 -1.89 12.51 -9.17
CA GLY A 136 -0.61 12.02 -9.66
C GLY A 136 -0.70 10.66 -10.31
N ILE A 137 -1.55 9.77 -9.81
CA ILE A 137 -1.77 8.44 -10.40
C ILE A 137 -2.42 8.56 -11.78
N MET A 138 -3.34 9.50 -11.94
CA MET A 138 -4.12 9.65 -13.17
C MET A 138 -3.39 10.41 -14.27
N GLU A 139 -2.24 10.97 -13.97
CA GLU A 139 -1.39 11.64 -14.98
C GLU A 139 -0.47 10.64 -15.76
#